data_8011879819364d3ba9bc44e599da21e5
#
_entry.id   8011879819364d3ba9bc44e599da21e5
#
_cell.length_a   1.000
_cell.length_b   1.000
_cell.length_c   1.000
_cell.angle_alpha   90.00
_cell.angle_beta   90.00
_cell.angle_gamma   90.00
#
_symmetry.space_group_name_H-M   'P 1'
#
loop_
_entity.id
_entity.type
_entity.pdbx_description
1 polymer ?
#
loop_
_entity_poly.entity_id
_entity_poly.type
_entity_poly.pdbx_seq_one_letter_code
_entity_poly.pdbx_strand_id
1 'polypeptide(L)'
;MISAGRPSTSVGYLPHGLELERPFDRRRFPRYAAMRGLEFDIVSCWDSHDVIVLSPRADVTRWVEAPPDRKIVVDMPDAFLDESAGFRRSLRGVAKWIGGEVRKPVLDYHRAVKRLLERADAVVCSTDEQAERIARHNANVHPILDLHGELECVLPVVHATEGLDIVWEGLTATLP
;
A
#
# COMPACT_ATOMS: atom_id res chain seq x y z
N MET A 1 26.73 31.82 12.69
CA MET A 1 26.75 30.36 12.41
C MET A 1 25.50 30.05 11.60
N ILE A 2 25.66 29.89 10.29
CA ILE A 2 24.57 29.47 9.40
C ILE A 2 24.51 27.96 9.51
N SER A 3 23.45 27.45 10.16
CA SER A 3 23.13 26.02 10.15
C SER A 3 22.90 25.64 8.68
N ALA A 4 23.81 24.88 8.10
CA ALA A 4 23.59 24.25 6.82
C ALA A 4 22.41 23.28 7.00
N GLY A 5 21.21 23.70 6.57
CA GLY A 5 20.03 22.85 6.57
C GLY A 5 20.36 21.56 5.83
N ARG A 6 20.05 20.41 6.44
CA ARG A 6 20.08 19.12 5.72
C ARG A 6 19.25 19.32 4.44
N PRO A 7 19.76 18.92 3.26
CA PRO A 7 18.94 18.94 2.07
C PRO A 7 17.64 18.17 2.38
N SER A 8 16.51 18.82 2.10
CA SER A 8 15.21 18.17 2.33
C SER A 8 15.14 16.95 1.42
N THR A 9 14.90 15.76 2.01
CA THR A 9 14.68 14.53 1.25
C THR A 9 13.47 14.72 0.35
N SER A 10 13.65 14.57 -0.96
CA SER A 10 12.56 14.65 -1.93
C SER A 10 11.76 13.34 -1.92
N VAL A 11 10.44 13.44 -1.83
CA VAL A 11 9.55 12.28 -1.75
C VAL A 11 8.60 12.27 -2.92
N GLY A 12 8.59 11.17 -3.68
CA GLY A 12 7.60 10.87 -4.69
C GLY A 12 6.54 9.91 -4.17
N TYR A 13 5.29 10.08 -4.57
CA TYR A 13 4.20 9.18 -4.25
C TYR A 13 3.50 8.70 -5.51
N LEU A 14 3.41 7.38 -5.69
CA LEU A 14 2.57 6.76 -6.71
C LEU A 14 1.19 6.51 -6.12
N PRO A 15 0.15 7.30 -6.46
CA PRO A 15 -1.16 7.20 -5.85
C PRO A 15 -1.98 6.03 -6.35
N HIS A 16 -2.99 5.64 -5.58
CA HIS A 16 -4.04 4.74 -6.03
C HIS A 16 -4.98 5.43 -7.03
N GLY A 17 -5.22 6.73 -6.88
CA GLY A 17 -5.92 7.61 -7.80
C GLY A 17 -5.28 8.98 -7.87
N LEU A 18 -5.18 9.57 -9.06
CA LEU A 18 -4.48 10.85 -9.28
C LEU A 18 -5.05 12.02 -8.44
N GLU A 19 -6.34 11.97 -8.13
CA GLU A 19 -7.04 13.00 -7.37
C GLU A 19 -6.90 12.81 -5.85
N LEU A 20 -6.21 11.75 -5.40
CA LEU A 20 -6.04 11.36 -3.99
C LEU A 20 -7.35 11.13 -3.21
N GLU A 21 -8.47 10.97 -3.93
CA GLU A 21 -9.82 10.78 -3.36
C GLU A 21 -10.16 9.32 -3.04
N ARG A 22 -9.33 8.38 -3.49
CA ARG A 22 -9.57 6.96 -3.21
C ARG A 22 -9.42 6.68 -1.71
N PRO A 23 -10.20 5.76 -1.14
CA PRO A 23 -10.15 5.44 0.30
C PRO A 23 -8.74 5.13 0.80
N PHE A 24 -7.93 4.48 -0.02
CA PHE A 24 -6.53 4.19 0.28
C PHE A 24 -5.71 5.49 0.42
N ASP A 25 -5.74 6.38 -0.58
CA ASP A 25 -4.96 7.62 -0.56
C ASP A 25 -5.37 8.51 0.62
N ARG A 26 -6.67 8.57 0.93
CA ARG A 26 -7.20 9.38 2.05
C ARG A 26 -6.78 8.91 3.44
N ARG A 27 -6.42 7.64 3.62
CA ARG A 27 -6.15 7.04 4.94
C ARG A 27 -4.69 6.66 5.18
N ARG A 28 -3.87 6.60 4.11
CA ARG A 28 -2.50 6.10 4.15
C ARG A 28 -1.48 7.24 3.98
N PHE A 29 -0.49 7.06 3.11
CA PHE A 29 0.65 7.96 2.99
C PHE A 29 0.28 9.46 2.83
N PRO A 30 -0.65 9.89 1.96
CA PRO A 30 -1.00 11.31 1.84
C PRO A 30 -1.52 11.91 3.16
N ARG A 31 -2.33 11.15 3.90
CA ARG A 31 -2.80 11.56 5.22
C ARG A 31 -1.66 11.69 6.22
N TYR A 32 -0.77 10.71 6.27
CA TYR A 32 0.42 10.76 7.11
C TYR A 32 1.29 11.96 6.76
N ALA A 33 1.54 12.22 5.49
CA ALA A 33 2.33 13.34 5.02
C ALA A 33 1.73 14.68 5.47
N ALA A 34 0.42 14.85 5.29
CA ALA A 34 -0.30 16.04 5.75
C ALA A 34 -0.17 16.26 7.26
N MET A 35 -0.32 15.20 8.08
CA MET A 35 -0.17 15.28 9.54
C MET A 35 1.25 15.61 9.98
N ARG A 36 2.26 15.27 9.18
CA ARG A 36 3.68 15.51 9.47
C ARG A 36 4.24 16.75 8.79
N GLY A 37 3.43 17.45 7.98
CA GLY A 37 3.91 18.58 7.18
C GLY A 37 4.98 18.16 6.16
N LEU A 38 4.88 16.93 5.61
CA LEU A 38 5.76 16.42 4.58
C LEU A 38 5.20 16.79 3.22
N GLU A 39 6.03 17.40 2.39
CA GLU A 39 5.72 17.63 0.98
C GLU A 39 6.10 16.42 0.14
N PHE A 40 5.32 16.13 -0.89
CA PHE A 40 5.59 15.07 -1.84
C PHE A 40 5.05 15.41 -3.22
N ASP A 41 5.65 14.84 -4.24
CA ASP A 41 5.20 14.95 -5.62
C ASP A 41 4.48 13.68 -6.07
N ILE A 42 3.45 13.82 -6.91
CA ILE A 42 2.81 12.68 -7.56
C ILE A 42 3.69 12.18 -8.69
N VAL A 43 4.04 10.90 -8.66
CA VAL A 43 4.92 10.28 -9.64
C VAL A 43 4.25 9.13 -10.36
N SER A 44 4.70 8.85 -11.58
CA SER A 44 4.29 7.69 -12.38
C SER A 44 5.44 6.75 -12.71
N CYS A 45 6.67 7.17 -12.43
CA CYS A 45 7.90 6.42 -12.67
C CYS A 45 8.95 6.73 -11.58
N TRP A 46 10.10 6.06 -11.67
CA TRP A 46 11.24 6.35 -10.79
C TRP A 46 12.01 7.58 -11.28
N ASP A 47 11.46 8.74 -11.04
CA ASP A 47 12.09 10.02 -11.35
C ASP A 47 13.20 10.39 -10.36
N SER A 48 13.55 11.65 -10.27
CA SER A 48 14.67 12.17 -9.50
C SER A 48 14.47 12.23 -7.98
N HIS A 49 13.42 11.61 -7.43
CA HIS A 49 13.14 11.62 -5.99
C HIS A 49 14.09 10.70 -5.21
N ASP A 50 14.44 11.11 -3.99
CA ASP A 50 15.27 10.32 -3.09
C ASP A 50 14.55 9.07 -2.57
N VAL A 51 13.24 9.22 -2.29
CA VAL A 51 12.36 8.14 -1.81
C VAL A 51 11.08 8.15 -2.61
N ILE A 52 10.61 6.97 -3.00
CA ILE A 52 9.32 6.81 -3.69
C ILE A 52 8.43 5.87 -2.90
N VAL A 53 7.23 6.34 -2.55
CA VAL A 53 6.21 5.55 -1.86
C VAL A 53 5.21 5.02 -2.89
N LEU A 54 5.02 3.71 -2.91
CA LEU A 54 4.16 3.00 -3.85
C LEU A 54 2.84 2.59 -3.19
N SER A 55 1.73 2.99 -3.78
CA SER A 55 0.41 2.44 -3.43
C SER A 55 0.22 1.03 -4.00
N PRO A 56 -0.82 0.27 -3.57
CA PRO A 56 -1.13 -1.07 -4.10
C PRO A 56 -1.42 -1.11 -5.61
N ARG A 57 -1.60 0.05 -6.25
CA ARG A 57 -1.80 0.16 -7.69
C ARG A 57 -0.51 0.15 -8.48
N ALA A 58 0.63 0.14 -7.82
CA ALA A 58 1.92 0.12 -8.49
C ALA A 58 2.03 -1.10 -9.43
N ASP A 59 2.49 -0.84 -10.66
CA ASP A 59 2.82 -1.91 -11.60
C ASP A 59 4.05 -2.68 -11.07
N VAL A 60 3.78 -3.83 -10.44
CA VAL A 60 4.82 -4.67 -9.84
C VAL A 60 5.89 -5.09 -10.85
N THR A 61 5.54 -5.21 -12.15
CA THR A 61 6.48 -5.62 -13.19
C THR A 61 7.46 -4.53 -13.57
N ARG A 62 7.05 -3.29 -13.37
CA ARG A 62 7.88 -2.11 -13.61
C ARG A 62 8.75 -1.81 -12.40
N TRP A 63 8.15 -1.73 -11.22
CA TRP A 63 8.86 -1.25 -10.03
C TRP A 63 9.93 -2.20 -9.51
N VAL A 64 9.82 -3.49 -9.81
CA VAL A 64 10.90 -4.46 -9.52
C VAL A 64 12.17 -4.18 -10.35
N GLU A 65 12.04 -3.48 -11.47
CA GLU A 65 13.14 -3.09 -12.37
C GLU A 65 13.69 -1.68 -12.07
N ALA A 66 13.18 -1.00 -11.05
CA ALA A 66 13.68 0.31 -10.66
C ALA A 66 15.17 0.26 -10.29
N PRO A 67 15.94 1.31 -10.65
CA PRO A 67 17.36 1.38 -10.37
C PRO A 67 17.68 1.14 -8.90
N PRO A 68 18.79 0.46 -8.56
CA PRO A 68 19.12 0.08 -7.18
C PRO A 68 19.41 1.28 -6.26
N ASP A 69 19.79 2.41 -6.83
CA ASP A 69 20.01 3.67 -6.12
C ASP A 69 18.72 4.39 -5.72
N ARG A 70 17.56 3.94 -6.24
CA ARG A 70 16.26 4.49 -5.88
C ARG A 70 15.69 3.79 -4.65
N LYS A 71 15.37 4.57 -3.62
CA LYS A 71 14.72 4.05 -2.41
C LYS A 71 13.22 3.91 -2.63
N ILE A 72 12.72 2.70 -2.42
CA ILE A 72 11.33 2.35 -2.64
C ILE A 72 10.71 1.90 -1.32
N VAL A 73 9.60 2.54 -0.97
CA VAL A 73 8.72 2.11 0.12
C VAL A 73 7.43 1.57 -0.49
N VAL A 74 7.07 0.34 -0.17
CA VAL A 74 5.81 -0.27 -0.61
C VAL A 74 4.78 -0.17 0.51
N ASP A 75 3.65 0.49 0.25
CA ASP A 75 2.53 0.54 1.18
C ASP A 75 1.50 -0.54 0.79
N MET A 76 1.42 -1.60 1.60
CA MET A 76 0.63 -2.80 1.33
C MET A 76 -0.35 -3.10 2.47
N PRO A 77 -1.55 -2.47 2.48
CA PRO A 77 -2.54 -2.66 3.54
C PRO A 77 -3.27 -4.00 3.45
N ASP A 78 -3.37 -4.57 2.24
CA ASP A 78 -4.13 -5.80 2.00
C ASP A 78 -3.28 -7.05 2.19
N ALA A 79 -3.93 -8.14 2.64
CA ALA A 79 -3.31 -9.43 2.90
C ALA A 79 -3.04 -10.26 1.62
N PHE A 80 -2.45 -9.66 0.58
CA PHE A 80 -2.17 -10.32 -0.70
C PHE A 80 -1.36 -11.61 -0.58
N LEU A 81 -0.53 -11.73 0.45
CA LEU A 81 0.29 -12.92 0.67
C LEU A 81 -0.51 -14.11 1.20
N ASP A 82 -1.75 -13.91 1.62
CA ASP A 82 -2.63 -14.92 2.21
C ASP A 82 -3.51 -15.63 1.20
N GLU A 83 -3.56 -15.15 -0.02
CA GLU A 83 -4.35 -15.78 -1.06
C GLU A 83 -3.86 -17.22 -1.30
N SER A 84 -4.78 -18.19 -1.11
CA SER A 84 -4.52 -19.60 -1.36
C SER A 84 -4.08 -19.83 -2.80
N ALA A 85 -3.17 -20.79 -3.01
CA ALA A 85 -2.77 -21.23 -4.34
C ALA A 85 -3.96 -21.81 -5.09
N GLY A 86 -4.29 -21.25 -6.27
CA GLY A 86 -5.41 -21.72 -7.08
C GLY A 86 -5.40 -21.13 -8.48
N PHE A 87 -6.21 -21.68 -9.38
CA PHE A 87 -6.34 -21.24 -10.77
C PHE A 87 -6.72 -19.74 -10.90
N ARG A 88 -7.55 -19.25 -9.98
CA ARG A 88 -7.94 -17.82 -9.92
C ARG A 88 -6.73 -16.89 -9.76
N ARG A 89 -5.71 -17.34 -9.04
CA ARG A 89 -4.47 -16.59 -8.81
C ARG A 89 -3.65 -16.43 -10.10
N SER A 90 -3.57 -17.47 -10.93
CA SER A 90 -2.87 -17.40 -12.23
C SER A 90 -3.61 -16.50 -13.22
N LEU A 91 -4.96 -16.51 -13.21
CA LEU A 91 -5.77 -15.65 -14.05
C LEU A 91 -5.68 -14.17 -13.69
N ARG A 92 -5.44 -13.85 -12.41
CA ARG A 92 -5.36 -12.46 -11.93
C ARG A 92 -4.25 -11.66 -12.61
N GLY A 93 -3.07 -12.26 -12.79
CA GLY A 93 -1.94 -11.60 -13.44
C GLY A 93 -2.22 -11.30 -14.92
N VAL A 94 -2.87 -12.24 -15.61
CA VAL A 94 -3.28 -12.07 -17.02
C VAL A 94 -4.40 -11.03 -17.13
N ALA A 95 -5.38 -11.07 -16.22
CA ALA A 95 -6.47 -10.08 -16.18
C ALA A 95 -5.95 -8.66 -15.95
N LYS A 96 -4.98 -8.47 -15.04
CA LYS A 96 -4.33 -7.18 -14.80
C LYS A 96 -3.53 -6.69 -16.01
N TRP A 97 -2.91 -7.59 -16.75
CA TRP A 97 -2.22 -7.23 -17.99
C TRP A 97 -3.20 -6.81 -19.08
N ILE A 98 -4.29 -7.56 -19.30
CA ILE A 98 -5.34 -7.20 -20.27
C ILE A 98 -6.02 -5.87 -19.86
N GLY A 99 -6.22 -5.64 -18.56
CA GLY A 99 -6.76 -4.39 -18.01
C GLY A 99 -5.79 -3.20 -18.04
N GLY A 100 -4.55 -3.40 -18.52
CA GLY A 100 -3.53 -2.34 -18.59
C GLY A 100 -2.94 -1.92 -17.23
N GLU A 101 -3.19 -2.68 -16.16
CA GLU A 101 -2.68 -2.39 -14.83
C GLU A 101 -1.21 -2.80 -14.66
N VAL A 102 -0.73 -3.77 -15.46
CA VAL A 102 0.67 -4.18 -15.48
C VAL A 102 1.20 -4.19 -16.91
N ARG A 103 2.45 -3.79 -17.06
CA ARG A 103 3.09 -3.58 -18.36
C ARG A 103 3.46 -4.89 -19.05
N LYS A 104 3.79 -5.91 -18.28
CA LYS A 104 4.20 -7.23 -18.77
C LYS A 104 3.20 -8.28 -18.32
N PRO A 105 2.91 -9.31 -19.15
CA PRO A 105 2.07 -10.42 -18.73
C PRO A 105 2.72 -11.15 -17.56
N VAL A 106 1.95 -11.38 -16.49
CA VAL A 106 2.41 -12.05 -15.29
C VAL A 106 1.59 -13.30 -15.07
N LEU A 107 2.21 -14.47 -15.21
CA LEU A 107 1.56 -15.76 -14.95
C LEU A 107 1.35 -16.03 -13.46
N ASP A 108 2.26 -15.52 -12.61
CA ASP A 108 2.18 -15.60 -11.16
C ASP A 108 2.34 -14.21 -10.54
N TYR A 109 1.22 -13.52 -10.35
CA TYR A 109 1.19 -12.19 -9.77
C TYR A 109 1.72 -12.15 -8.34
N HIS A 110 1.48 -13.20 -7.56
CA HIS A 110 1.98 -13.31 -6.21
C HIS A 110 3.52 -13.37 -6.14
N ARG A 111 4.14 -14.11 -7.07
CA ARG A 111 5.60 -14.13 -7.20
C ARG A 111 6.16 -12.76 -7.60
N ALA A 112 5.43 -12.02 -8.45
CA ALA A 112 5.83 -10.67 -8.83
C ALA A 112 5.76 -9.70 -7.62
N VAL A 113 4.69 -9.79 -6.82
CA VAL A 113 4.58 -9.02 -5.56
C VAL A 113 5.73 -9.36 -4.61
N LYS A 114 6.04 -10.65 -4.39
CA LYS A 114 7.18 -11.05 -3.54
C LYS A 114 8.49 -10.42 -4.00
N ARG A 115 8.78 -10.44 -5.30
CA ARG A 115 9.97 -9.80 -5.85
C ARG A 115 9.99 -8.28 -5.61
N LEU A 116 8.83 -7.62 -5.69
CA LEU A 116 8.74 -6.20 -5.36
C LEU A 116 9.04 -5.96 -3.87
N LEU A 117 8.53 -6.80 -2.98
CA LEU A 117 8.83 -6.72 -1.54
C LEU A 117 10.31 -6.94 -1.25
N GLU A 118 10.94 -7.93 -1.90
CA GLU A 118 12.38 -8.19 -1.80
C GLU A 118 13.23 -7.02 -2.33
N ARG A 119 12.74 -6.30 -3.36
CA ARG A 119 13.40 -5.12 -3.93
C ARG A 119 13.22 -3.86 -3.08
N ALA A 120 12.12 -3.75 -2.33
CA ALA A 120 11.78 -2.56 -1.57
C ALA A 120 12.79 -2.30 -0.43
N ASP A 121 13.08 -1.03 -0.18
CA ASP A 121 13.90 -0.60 0.96
C ASP A 121 13.13 -0.67 2.28
N ALA A 122 11.80 -0.50 2.22
CA ALA A 122 10.90 -0.69 3.35
C ALA A 122 9.50 -1.08 2.86
N VAL A 123 8.76 -1.75 3.74
CA VAL A 123 7.34 -2.09 3.50
C VAL A 123 6.51 -1.60 4.67
N VAL A 124 5.42 -0.91 4.34
CA VAL A 124 4.40 -0.50 5.31
C VAL A 124 3.19 -1.41 5.14
N CYS A 125 2.65 -1.91 6.23
CA CYS A 125 1.47 -2.77 6.26
C CYS A 125 0.50 -2.33 7.37
N SER A 126 -0.67 -2.95 7.48
CA SER A 126 -1.70 -2.49 8.42
C SER A 126 -1.66 -3.20 9.76
N THR A 127 -1.19 -4.45 9.83
CA THR A 127 -1.23 -5.27 11.06
C THR A 127 0.09 -5.99 11.33
N ASP A 128 0.28 -6.43 12.57
CA ASP A 128 1.45 -7.20 12.98
C ASP A 128 1.49 -8.58 12.29
N GLU A 129 0.33 -9.22 12.07
CA GLU A 129 0.25 -10.51 11.37
C GLU A 129 0.70 -10.38 9.90
N GLN A 130 0.38 -9.26 9.26
CA GLN A 130 0.91 -8.96 7.92
C GLN A 130 2.42 -8.74 7.97
N ALA A 131 2.91 -7.99 8.97
CA ALA A 131 4.33 -7.72 9.14
C ALA A 131 5.13 -9.02 9.30
N GLU A 132 4.67 -9.98 10.10
CA GLU A 132 5.31 -11.29 10.26
C GLU A 132 5.44 -12.07 8.93
N ARG A 133 4.43 -11.97 8.07
CA ARG A 133 4.46 -12.64 6.77
C ARG A 133 5.36 -11.93 5.77
N ILE A 134 5.30 -10.61 5.74
CA ILE A 134 6.14 -9.78 4.87
C ILE A 134 7.60 -9.89 5.28
N ALA A 135 7.91 -10.04 6.58
CA ALA A 135 9.26 -10.19 7.11
C ALA A 135 10.05 -11.36 6.51
N ARG A 136 9.37 -12.35 5.92
CA ARG A 136 10.01 -13.44 5.16
C ARG A 136 10.60 -12.99 3.83
N HIS A 137 10.23 -11.81 3.35
CA HIS A 137 10.63 -11.24 2.06
C HIS A 137 11.37 -9.92 2.19
N ASN A 138 11.12 -9.18 3.27
CA ASN A 138 11.77 -7.90 3.57
C ASN A 138 11.89 -7.73 5.09
N ALA A 139 13.11 -7.51 5.58
CA ALA A 139 13.33 -7.36 7.02
C ALA A 139 12.95 -5.97 7.56
N ASN A 140 12.76 -4.98 6.68
CA ASN A 140 12.42 -3.60 7.05
C ASN A 140 10.91 -3.37 6.88
N VAL A 141 10.11 -3.90 7.81
CA VAL A 141 8.64 -3.86 7.77
C VAL A 141 8.09 -3.03 8.91
N HIS A 142 7.13 -2.19 8.62
CA HIS A 142 6.51 -1.27 9.57
C HIS A 142 4.99 -1.43 9.58
N PRO A 143 4.39 -2.00 10.63
CA PRO A 143 2.94 -2.01 10.78
C PRO A 143 2.46 -0.60 11.16
N ILE A 144 1.64 0.01 10.31
CA ILE A 144 1.04 1.32 10.51
C ILE A 144 -0.45 1.18 10.17
N LEU A 145 -1.29 1.33 11.20
CA LEU A 145 -2.74 1.31 11.03
C LEU A 145 -3.23 2.44 10.13
N ASP A 146 -4.38 2.25 9.52
CA ASP A 146 -5.07 3.31 8.78
C ASP A 146 -5.36 4.51 9.70
N LEU A 147 -5.11 5.71 9.17
CA LEU A 147 -5.33 6.94 9.92
C LEU A 147 -6.78 7.41 9.76
N HIS A 148 -7.53 7.29 10.83
CA HIS A 148 -8.95 7.71 10.94
C HIS A 148 -9.13 8.97 11.81
N GLY A 149 -8.17 9.90 11.77
CA GLY A 149 -8.11 11.06 12.66
C GLY A 149 -9.29 12.06 12.61
N GLU A 150 -10.27 11.83 11.73
CA GLU A 150 -11.47 12.67 11.60
C GLU A 150 -12.72 12.01 12.21
N LEU A 151 -12.61 10.79 12.70
CA LEU A 151 -13.73 10.14 13.36
C LEU A 151 -13.86 10.68 14.79
N GLU A 152 -14.95 11.39 15.04
CA GLU A 152 -15.35 11.65 16.42
C GLU A 152 -15.60 10.32 17.13
N CYS A 153 -15.04 10.17 18.32
CA CYS A 153 -15.30 9.01 19.16
C CYS A 153 -16.76 9.06 19.62
N VAL A 154 -17.64 8.42 18.86
CA VAL A 154 -19.02 8.23 19.28
C VAL A 154 -19.05 7.08 20.26
N LEU A 155 -19.44 7.34 21.50
CA LEU A 155 -19.64 6.28 22.49
C LEU A 155 -20.69 5.30 21.98
N PRO A 156 -20.42 3.99 21.98
CA PRO A 156 -21.38 3.02 21.52
C PRO A 156 -22.65 3.10 22.37
N VAL A 157 -23.79 3.29 21.71
CA VAL A 157 -25.07 3.16 22.37
C VAL A 157 -25.39 1.68 22.46
N VAL A 158 -25.24 1.11 23.63
CA VAL A 158 -25.59 -0.28 23.88
C VAL A 158 -27.12 -0.36 24.08
N HIS A 159 -27.82 -0.84 23.07
CA HIS A 159 -29.21 -1.24 23.20
C HIS A 159 -29.24 -2.66 23.79
N ALA A 160 -29.94 -2.84 24.92
CA ALA A 160 -30.23 -4.16 25.46
C ALA A 160 -31.28 -4.82 24.56
N THR A 161 -30.82 -5.62 23.60
CA THR A 161 -31.68 -6.45 22.74
C THR A 161 -31.60 -7.89 23.21
N GLU A 162 -32.69 -8.65 23.06
CA GLU A 162 -32.72 -10.09 23.43
C GLU A 162 -31.98 -10.98 22.40
N GLY A 163 -31.18 -10.39 21.52
CA GLY A 163 -30.46 -11.08 20.44
C GLY A 163 -29.11 -10.49 20.13
N LEU A 164 -28.33 -11.19 19.34
CA LEU A 164 -27.07 -10.72 18.78
C LEU A 164 -27.33 -10.11 17.41
N ASP A 165 -27.18 -8.79 17.30
CA ASP A 165 -27.22 -8.09 16.01
C ASP A 165 -25.79 -8.07 15.42
N ILE A 166 -25.60 -8.72 14.27
CA ILE A 166 -24.32 -8.73 13.56
C ILE A 166 -24.46 -7.76 12.38
N VAL A 167 -23.69 -6.67 12.43
CA VAL A 167 -23.54 -5.75 11.31
C VAL A 167 -22.22 -6.02 10.62
N TRP A 168 -22.25 -6.20 9.30
CA TRP A 168 -21.06 -6.32 8.49
C TRP A 168 -20.96 -5.14 7.51
N GLU A 169 -19.83 -4.48 7.51
CA GLU A 169 -19.52 -3.39 6.58
C GLU A 169 -18.45 -3.87 5.59
N GLY A 170 -18.75 -3.77 4.30
CA GLY A 170 -17.80 -4.16 3.25
C GLY A 170 -18.34 -3.93 1.85
N LEU A 171 -17.51 -4.18 0.85
CA LEU A 171 -17.92 -4.14 -0.54
C LEU A 171 -18.66 -5.43 -0.91
N THR A 172 -19.66 -5.34 -1.79
CA THR A 172 -20.41 -6.50 -2.30
C THR A 172 -19.49 -7.58 -2.89
N ALA A 173 -18.36 -7.18 -3.47
CA ALA A 173 -17.35 -8.08 -4.02
C ALA A 173 -16.57 -8.90 -2.95
N THR A 174 -16.67 -8.53 -1.67
CA THR A 174 -16.00 -9.21 -0.55
C THR A 174 -16.95 -10.05 0.30
N LEU A 175 -18.24 -10.13 -0.08
CA LEU A 175 -19.18 -11.07 0.51
C LEU A 175 -18.78 -12.51 0.14
N PRO A 176 -18.84 -13.44 1.09
CA PRO A 176 -18.52 -14.86 0.85
C PRO A 176 -19.51 -15.54 -0.11
#